data_cade1b84cf407727222448f07849a3d2
#
_entry.id   cade1b84cf407727222448f07849a3d2
#
_cell.length_a   1.000
_cell.length_b   1.000
_cell.length_c   1.000
_cell.angle_alpha   90.00
_cell.angle_beta   90.00
_cell.angle_gamma   90.00
#
_symmetry.space_group_name_H-M   'P 1'
#
loop_
_entity.id
_entity.type
_entity.pdbx_description
1 polymer ?
#
loop_
_entity_poly.entity_id
_entity_poly.type
_entity_poly.pdbx_seq_one_letter_code
_entity_poly.pdbx_strand_id
1 'polypeptide(L)'
;TLVHESAETLYEAPNWSLDGASLYVNGDGHLFRLPASASSTPVRIDLGDLPELNNDHVLDPDGKHIFVSCMDWHIYRAPLAGGEARRITNDDGRLHFLHGVSPDGSTLAYIGLTADAEGNWSPPNVFTIPAAGGQDVQLTDDEFPDDGSEYSPDGQWIYFNSERARTVPGHAQLFRMRPDGSGPEQLTSDERVNWFPHVSPDGSRLAYVSFPPGTEGHPADKDVDVRLCDADGSGIRDLARVLGGQGTMNVHSWSPDGRSIAYVDYPVTSEDAS
;
A
#
# COMPACT_ATOMS: atom_id res chain seq x y z
N THR A 1 12.39 -9.28 14.05
CA THR A 1 11.67 -10.16 15.01
C THR A 1 10.49 -10.79 14.30
N LEU A 2 10.35 -12.12 14.34
CA LEU A 2 9.16 -12.81 13.87
C LEU A 2 8.01 -12.51 14.85
N VAL A 3 6.91 -11.96 14.33
CA VAL A 3 5.72 -11.61 15.12
C VAL A 3 4.69 -12.73 15.07
N HIS A 4 4.44 -13.28 13.89
CA HIS A 4 3.49 -14.35 13.65
C HIS A 4 3.95 -15.22 12.48
N GLU A 5 3.56 -16.49 12.49
CA GLU A 5 3.77 -17.45 11.40
C GLU A 5 2.49 -18.27 11.21
N SER A 6 2.09 -18.51 9.98
CA SER A 6 0.93 -19.33 9.62
C SER A 6 1.23 -20.13 8.35
N ALA A 7 0.79 -21.38 8.35
CA ALA A 7 0.75 -22.25 7.18
C ALA A 7 -0.70 -22.44 6.65
N GLU A 8 -1.69 -21.83 7.30
CA GLU A 8 -3.11 -22.00 6.98
C GLU A 8 -3.69 -20.76 6.32
N THR A 9 -3.32 -19.57 6.81
CA THR A 9 -3.83 -18.28 6.32
C THR A 9 -2.68 -17.45 5.77
N LEU A 10 -2.84 -16.96 4.56
CA LEU A 10 -1.95 -15.98 3.96
C LEU A 10 -2.28 -14.60 4.55
N TYR A 11 -1.43 -14.12 5.46
CA TYR A 11 -1.52 -12.75 5.97
C TYR A 11 -0.66 -11.82 5.12
N GLU A 12 -1.19 -10.62 4.84
CA GLU A 12 -0.58 -9.65 3.95
C GLU A 12 -0.61 -8.23 4.52
N ALA A 13 0.23 -7.37 3.98
CA ALA A 13 0.17 -5.92 4.12
C ALA A 13 0.11 -5.44 5.59
N PRO A 14 1.16 -5.64 6.38
CA PRO A 14 1.17 -5.29 7.80
C PRO A 14 1.22 -3.76 8.01
N ASN A 15 0.21 -3.20 8.67
CA ASN A 15 0.08 -1.80 9.00
C ASN A 15 0.16 -1.60 10.52
N TRP A 16 1.04 -0.73 11.01
CA TRP A 16 1.20 -0.47 12.44
C TRP A 16 0.04 0.36 13.01
N SER A 17 -0.42 0.01 14.23
CA SER A 17 -1.27 0.90 15.02
C SER A 17 -0.54 2.19 15.39
N LEU A 18 -1.28 3.30 15.56
CA LEU A 18 -0.69 4.60 15.88
C LEU A 18 0.04 4.64 17.22
N ASP A 19 -0.31 3.73 18.17
CA ASP A 19 0.37 3.57 19.45
C ASP A 19 1.58 2.61 19.40
N GLY A 20 1.82 1.98 18.26
CA GLY A 20 2.90 1.02 18.06
C GLY A 20 2.70 -0.33 18.76
N ALA A 21 1.54 -0.58 19.35
CA ALA A 21 1.30 -1.77 20.15
C ALA A 21 0.78 -2.96 19.33
N SER A 22 0.24 -2.72 18.14
CA SER A 22 -0.37 -3.75 17.29
C SER A 22 -0.01 -3.58 15.82
N LEU A 23 -0.21 -4.65 15.07
CA LEU A 23 -0.27 -4.66 13.62
C LEU A 23 -1.70 -4.98 13.17
N TYR A 24 -2.11 -4.40 12.05
CA TYR A 24 -3.28 -4.78 11.30
C TYR A 24 -2.81 -5.44 10.01
N VAL A 25 -3.41 -6.56 9.67
CA VAL A 25 -3.11 -7.35 8.46
C VAL A 25 -4.41 -7.82 7.84
N ASN A 26 -4.44 -8.02 6.55
CA ASN A 26 -5.53 -8.76 5.93
C ASN A 26 -5.16 -10.24 5.77
N GLY A 27 -6.17 -11.09 5.73
CA GLY A 27 -6.03 -12.52 5.47
C GLY A 27 -7.41 -13.10 5.14
N ASP A 28 -7.48 -13.98 4.14
CA ASP A 28 -8.73 -14.63 3.71
C ASP A 28 -9.91 -13.65 3.53
N GLY A 29 -9.63 -12.45 2.97
CA GLY A 29 -10.63 -11.40 2.74
C GLY A 29 -11.09 -10.64 3.99
N HIS A 30 -10.40 -10.77 5.13
CA HIS A 30 -10.76 -10.16 6.40
C HIS A 30 -9.63 -9.36 7.02
N LEU A 31 -9.98 -8.42 7.90
CA LEU A 31 -9.03 -7.65 8.68
C LEU A 31 -8.74 -8.34 10.02
N PHE A 32 -7.47 -8.42 10.38
CA PHE A 32 -7.01 -8.95 11.66
C PHE A 32 -6.16 -7.93 12.39
N ARG A 33 -6.18 -8.03 13.70
CA ARG A 33 -5.28 -7.31 14.60
C ARG A 33 -4.45 -8.31 15.40
N LEU A 34 -3.15 -8.04 15.55
CA LEU A 34 -2.27 -8.80 16.41
C LEU A 34 -1.33 -7.87 17.19
N PRO A 35 -0.92 -8.22 18.42
CA PRO A 35 0.12 -7.46 19.12
C PRO A 35 1.42 -7.45 18.32
N ALA A 36 2.12 -6.31 18.28
CA ALA A 36 3.40 -6.17 17.59
C ALA A 36 4.56 -6.77 18.41
N SER A 37 4.39 -8.01 18.86
CA SER A 37 5.35 -8.75 19.70
C SER A 37 5.48 -10.19 19.21
N ALA A 38 6.58 -10.86 19.55
CA ALA A 38 6.83 -12.22 19.13
C ALA A 38 5.72 -13.19 19.58
N SER A 39 5.43 -14.16 18.71
CA SER A 39 4.45 -15.23 18.94
C SER A 39 3.03 -14.74 19.19
N SER A 40 2.64 -13.66 18.53
CA SER A 40 1.29 -13.10 18.62
C SER A 40 0.29 -13.88 17.79
N THR A 41 -0.97 -13.90 18.23
CA THR A 41 -2.07 -14.54 17.49
C THR A 41 -2.96 -13.46 16.89
N PRO A 42 -3.22 -13.51 15.57
CA PRO A 42 -4.16 -12.60 14.91
C PRO A 42 -5.58 -12.81 15.44
N VAL A 43 -6.29 -11.70 15.67
CA VAL A 43 -7.70 -11.69 16.06
C VAL A 43 -8.47 -10.94 14.99
N ARG A 44 -9.44 -11.62 14.38
CA ARG A 44 -10.30 -11.01 13.36
C ARG A 44 -11.11 -9.85 13.94
N ILE A 45 -11.17 -8.77 13.18
CA ILE A 45 -12.06 -7.63 13.43
C ILE A 45 -13.32 -7.84 12.58
N ASP A 46 -14.47 -7.87 13.22
CA ASP A 46 -15.76 -7.97 12.53
C ASP A 46 -16.16 -6.59 12.01
N LEU A 47 -16.15 -6.42 10.68
CA LEU A 47 -16.49 -5.17 9.99
C LEU A 47 -17.92 -5.19 9.40
N GLY A 48 -18.79 -6.07 9.90
CA GLY A 48 -20.16 -6.21 9.40
C GLY A 48 -20.23 -6.91 8.03
N ASP A 49 -21.19 -6.51 7.21
CA ASP A 49 -21.47 -7.12 5.90
C ASP A 49 -20.62 -6.52 4.77
N LEU A 50 -19.33 -6.25 5.04
CA LEU A 50 -18.41 -5.84 3.98
C LEU A 50 -18.12 -6.97 2.99
N PRO A 51 -17.96 -6.66 1.69
CA PRO A 51 -17.31 -7.59 0.77
C PRO A 51 -15.91 -7.98 1.26
N GLU A 52 -15.36 -9.06 0.72
CA GLU A 52 -13.98 -9.44 1.03
C GLU A 52 -13.01 -8.29 0.77
N LEU A 53 -12.06 -8.10 1.68
CA LEU A 53 -11.01 -7.11 1.54
C LEU A 53 -9.94 -7.61 0.56
N ASN A 54 -9.38 -6.67 -0.19
CA ASN A 54 -8.06 -6.88 -0.78
C ASN A 54 -6.97 -6.53 0.25
N ASN A 55 -5.71 -6.42 -0.15
CA ASN A 55 -4.60 -6.13 0.76
C ASN A 55 -4.30 -4.62 0.93
N ASP A 56 -5.18 -3.72 0.47
CA ASP A 56 -4.99 -2.27 0.60
C ASP A 56 -5.84 -1.73 1.75
N HIS A 57 -5.19 -1.30 2.81
CA HIS A 57 -5.84 -0.69 3.95
C HIS A 57 -4.92 0.35 4.60
N VAL A 58 -5.49 1.44 5.07
CA VAL A 58 -4.74 2.56 5.68
C VAL A 58 -5.45 3.03 6.92
N LEU A 59 -4.70 3.18 8.03
CA LEU A 59 -5.26 3.70 9.27
C LEU A 59 -5.68 5.16 9.12
N ASP A 60 -6.86 5.47 9.62
CA ASP A 60 -7.31 6.85 9.79
C ASP A 60 -6.48 7.50 10.90
N PRO A 61 -5.92 8.71 10.70
CA PRO A 61 -5.18 9.44 11.72
C PRO A 61 -5.97 9.69 13.02
N ASP A 62 -7.29 9.48 13.03
CA ASP A 62 -8.10 9.56 14.24
C ASP A 62 -7.85 8.42 15.24
N GLY A 63 -7.10 7.38 14.83
CA GLY A 63 -6.75 6.21 15.65
C GLY A 63 -7.90 5.28 16.03
N LYS A 64 -9.09 5.50 15.45
CA LYS A 64 -10.31 4.73 15.76
C LYS A 64 -10.88 4.01 14.55
N HIS A 65 -10.49 4.42 13.34
CA HIS A 65 -10.99 3.88 12.09
C HIS A 65 -9.83 3.43 11.20
N ILE A 66 -10.20 2.68 10.18
CA ILE A 66 -9.32 2.24 9.09
C ILE A 66 -10.09 2.39 7.78
N PHE A 67 -9.40 2.79 6.74
CA PHE A 67 -9.91 2.71 5.38
C PHE A 67 -9.46 1.41 4.75
N VAL A 68 -10.34 0.73 4.02
CA VAL A 68 -10.08 -0.58 3.40
C VAL A 68 -10.62 -0.60 1.98
N SER A 69 -9.90 -1.20 1.06
CA SER A 69 -10.40 -1.56 -0.27
C SER A 69 -11.02 -2.95 -0.24
N CYS A 70 -12.13 -3.13 -0.94
CA CYS A 70 -12.84 -4.40 -1.02
C CYS A 70 -12.90 -4.92 -2.46
N MET A 71 -13.23 -6.21 -2.61
CA MET A 71 -13.30 -6.90 -3.90
C MET A 71 -14.49 -6.49 -4.77
N ASP A 72 -15.37 -5.61 -4.28
CA ASP A 72 -16.36 -4.88 -5.06
C ASP A 72 -15.80 -3.58 -5.68
N TRP A 73 -14.48 -3.36 -5.54
CA TRP A 73 -13.71 -2.24 -6.07
C TRP A 73 -14.03 -0.89 -5.44
N HIS A 74 -14.55 -0.90 -4.22
CA HIS A 74 -14.84 0.31 -3.46
C HIS A 74 -13.98 0.43 -2.20
N ILE A 75 -13.80 1.67 -1.76
CA ILE A 75 -13.11 2.00 -0.51
C ILE A 75 -14.15 2.29 0.57
N TYR A 76 -13.95 1.71 1.74
CA TYR A 76 -14.80 1.86 2.91
C TYR A 76 -14.00 2.40 4.09
N ARG A 77 -14.68 3.12 4.98
CA ARG A 77 -14.17 3.52 6.29
C ARG A 77 -14.85 2.67 7.36
N ALA A 78 -14.08 1.96 8.14
CA ALA A 78 -14.54 0.98 9.11
C ALA A 78 -14.00 1.29 10.53
N PRO A 79 -14.76 1.01 11.61
CA PRO A 79 -14.27 1.18 12.98
C PRO A 79 -13.30 0.05 13.37
N LEU A 80 -12.15 0.39 13.95
CA LEU A 80 -11.18 -0.59 14.48
C LEU A 80 -11.71 -1.42 15.65
N ALA A 81 -12.76 -0.95 16.29
CA ALA A 81 -13.46 -1.69 17.35
C ALA A 81 -14.44 -2.75 16.81
N GLY A 82 -14.58 -2.85 15.49
CA GLY A 82 -15.61 -3.64 14.83
C GLY A 82 -16.92 -2.85 14.66
N GLY A 83 -17.77 -3.32 13.75
CA GLY A 83 -19.07 -2.73 13.44
C GLY A 83 -19.20 -2.38 11.96
N GLU A 84 -20.30 -1.71 11.59
CA GLU A 84 -20.62 -1.40 10.21
C GLU A 84 -19.65 -0.36 9.61
N ALA A 85 -19.21 -0.63 8.39
CA ALA A 85 -18.39 0.26 7.61
C ALA A 85 -19.24 1.14 6.67
N ARG A 86 -18.69 2.27 6.27
CA ARG A 86 -19.31 3.22 5.35
C ARG A 86 -18.52 3.34 4.06
N ARG A 87 -19.15 3.11 2.91
CA ARG A 87 -18.54 3.34 1.60
C ARG A 87 -18.18 4.82 1.40
N ILE A 88 -16.99 5.07 0.86
CA ILE A 88 -16.46 6.41 0.57
C ILE A 88 -16.55 6.72 -0.91
N THR A 89 -16.16 5.77 -1.78
CA THR A 89 -16.03 5.98 -3.22
C THR A 89 -17.38 5.98 -3.95
N ASN A 90 -17.41 6.66 -5.09
CA ASN A 90 -18.55 6.78 -5.95
C ASN A 90 -18.81 5.48 -6.75
N ASP A 91 -20.05 5.30 -7.19
CA ASP A 91 -20.45 4.22 -8.10
C ASP A 91 -20.38 4.77 -9.54
N ASP A 92 -19.19 4.93 -10.05
CA ASP A 92 -18.88 5.55 -11.33
C ASP A 92 -18.21 4.59 -12.35
N GLY A 93 -18.20 3.28 -12.02
CA GLY A 93 -17.59 2.23 -12.85
C GLY A 93 -16.07 2.15 -12.76
N ARG A 94 -15.46 2.92 -11.84
CA ARG A 94 -14.01 2.87 -11.59
C ARG A 94 -13.69 1.78 -10.57
N LEU A 95 -12.53 1.14 -10.77
CA LEU A 95 -11.88 0.34 -9.72
C LEU A 95 -11.08 1.29 -8.83
N HIS A 96 -11.12 1.09 -7.51
CA HIS A 96 -10.44 1.95 -6.54
C HIS A 96 -9.54 1.11 -5.64
N PHE A 97 -8.22 1.42 -5.65
CA PHE A 97 -7.20 0.77 -4.82
C PHE A 97 -6.59 1.81 -3.89
N LEU A 98 -6.83 1.65 -2.59
CA LEU A 98 -6.42 2.63 -1.57
C LEU A 98 -4.95 2.49 -1.22
N HIS A 99 -4.21 3.62 -1.18
CA HIS A 99 -2.83 3.61 -0.71
C HIS A 99 -2.50 4.69 0.32
N GLY A 100 -3.26 5.77 0.40
CA GLY A 100 -2.89 6.88 1.27
C GLY A 100 -4.07 7.61 1.91
N VAL A 101 -3.80 8.22 3.05
CA VAL A 101 -4.65 9.20 3.71
C VAL A 101 -3.82 10.42 4.07
N SER A 102 -4.37 11.62 3.87
CA SER A 102 -3.69 12.87 4.26
C SER A 102 -3.47 12.92 5.77
N PRO A 103 -2.40 13.57 6.27
CA PRO A 103 -2.09 13.60 7.70
C PRO A 103 -3.19 14.18 8.59
N ASP A 104 -4.06 15.04 8.02
CA ASP A 104 -5.24 15.60 8.70
C ASP A 104 -6.49 14.70 8.61
N GLY A 105 -6.39 13.54 7.92
CA GLY A 105 -7.49 12.61 7.73
C GLY A 105 -8.58 13.07 6.77
N SER A 106 -8.39 14.18 6.06
CA SER A 106 -9.46 14.79 5.25
C SER A 106 -9.59 14.23 3.84
N THR A 107 -8.52 13.64 3.30
CA THR A 107 -8.44 13.23 1.89
C THR A 107 -7.75 11.87 1.75
N LEU A 108 -8.30 11.00 0.89
CA LEU A 108 -7.69 9.74 0.51
C LEU A 108 -6.95 9.89 -0.82
N ALA A 109 -5.81 9.22 -0.97
CA ALA A 109 -5.15 8.98 -2.25
C ALA A 109 -5.33 7.51 -2.64
N TYR A 110 -5.70 7.28 -3.88
CA TYR A 110 -5.97 5.94 -4.38
C TYR A 110 -5.60 5.82 -5.86
N ILE A 111 -5.49 4.59 -6.34
CA ILE A 111 -5.30 4.29 -7.74
C ILE A 111 -6.65 3.96 -8.37
N GLY A 112 -6.94 4.64 -9.47
CA GLY A 112 -8.18 4.48 -10.21
C GLY A 112 -7.96 3.96 -11.62
N LEU A 113 -8.80 2.99 -12.04
CA LEU A 113 -8.86 2.47 -13.41
C LEU A 113 -10.31 2.46 -13.89
N THR A 114 -10.51 2.73 -15.17
CA THR A 114 -11.82 2.60 -15.83
C THR A 114 -11.71 1.68 -17.03
N ALA A 115 -12.78 0.94 -17.33
CA ALA A 115 -12.90 0.22 -18.60
C ALA A 115 -13.60 1.10 -19.65
N ASP A 116 -13.13 1.03 -20.89
CA ASP A 116 -13.86 1.60 -22.02
C ASP A 116 -15.05 0.72 -22.45
N ALA A 117 -15.81 1.15 -23.46
CA ALA A 117 -16.98 0.43 -23.95
C ALA A 117 -16.63 -0.94 -24.58
N GLU A 118 -15.40 -1.13 -24.99
CA GLU A 118 -14.83 -2.37 -25.53
C GLU A 118 -14.26 -3.29 -24.44
N GLY A 119 -14.21 -2.83 -23.17
CA GLY A 119 -13.70 -3.56 -22.00
C GLY A 119 -12.18 -3.49 -21.83
N ASN A 120 -11.50 -2.56 -22.51
CA ASN A 120 -10.09 -2.31 -22.26
C ASN A 120 -9.94 -1.39 -21.05
N TRP A 121 -8.98 -1.73 -20.17
CA TRP A 121 -8.70 -0.92 -18.98
C TRP A 121 -7.81 0.28 -19.33
N SER A 122 -8.13 1.42 -18.74
CA SER A 122 -7.22 2.58 -18.74
C SER A 122 -5.93 2.22 -17.99
N PRO A 123 -4.81 2.93 -18.25
CA PRO A 123 -3.70 2.88 -17.30
C PRO A 123 -4.16 3.25 -15.90
N PRO A 124 -3.64 2.61 -14.84
CA PRO A 124 -3.88 3.04 -13.47
C PRO A 124 -3.26 4.42 -13.25
N ASN A 125 -4.04 5.32 -12.67
CA ASN A 125 -3.63 6.70 -12.37
C ASN A 125 -3.93 7.06 -10.92
N VAL A 126 -3.23 8.07 -10.39
CA VAL A 126 -3.44 8.58 -9.03
C VAL A 126 -4.65 9.51 -8.98
N PHE A 127 -5.54 9.24 -8.04
CA PHE A 127 -6.71 10.06 -7.73
C PHE A 127 -6.73 10.43 -6.24
N THR A 128 -7.51 11.46 -5.92
CA THR A 128 -7.87 11.78 -4.54
C THR A 128 -9.39 11.92 -4.40
N ILE A 129 -9.90 11.64 -3.19
CA ILE A 129 -11.30 11.82 -2.82
C ILE A 129 -11.38 12.31 -1.37
N PRO A 130 -12.32 13.22 -1.00
CA PRO A 130 -12.53 13.54 0.40
C PRO A 130 -12.85 12.29 1.23
N ALA A 131 -12.24 12.12 2.40
CA ALA A 131 -12.48 10.97 3.29
C ALA A 131 -13.94 10.89 3.79
N ALA A 132 -14.69 11.98 3.66
CA ALA A 132 -16.12 12.01 3.89
C ALA A 132 -16.95 11.54 2.69
N GLY A 133 -16.31 11.22 1.55
CA GLY A 133 -16.96 11.04 0.26
C GLY A 133 -17.16 12.36 -0.46
N GLY A 134 -17.37 12.33 -1.76
CA GLY A 134 -17.55 13.53 -2.58
C GLY A 134 -17.00 13.36 -3.99
N GLN A 135 -16.56 14.44 -4.61
CA GLN A 135 -16.01 14.40 -5.96
C GLN A 135 -14.55 13.97 -5.95
N ASP A 136 -14.22 13.05 -6.84
CA ASP A 136 -12.84 12.63 -7.11
C ASP A 136 -12.08 13.71 -7.89
N VAL A 137 -10.78 13.76 -7.65
CA VAL A 137 -9.84 14.57 -8.41
C VAL A 137 -8.75 13.64 -8.97
N GLN A 138 -8.61 13.61 -10.29
CA GLN A 138 -7.52 12.91 -10.96
C GLN A 138 -6.25 13.75 -10.90
N LEU A 139 -5.15 13.18 -10.39
CA LEU A 139 -3.87 13.88 -10.23
C LEU A 139 -2.88 13.56 -11.35
N THR A 140 -2.92 12.33 -11.87
CA THR A 140 -2.14 11.93 -13.05
C THR A 140 -3.09 11.50 -14.16
N ASP A 141 -2.77 11.86 -15.41
CA ASP A 141 -3.61 11.61 -16.60
C ASP A 141 -2.67 11.36 -17.79
N ASP A 142 -1.94 10.25 -17.72
CA ASP A 142 -1.01 9.84 -18.78
C ASP A 142 -1.09 8.33 -19.07
N GLU A 143 -0.31 7.87 -20.05
CA GLU A 143 -0.30 6.48 -20.49
C GLU A 143 0.57 5.55 -19.62
N PHE A 144 1.20 6.07 -18.57
CA PHE A 144 2.12 5.31 -17.75
C PHE A 144 1.40 4.84 -16.48
N PRO A 145 1.43 3.52 -16.20
CA PRO A 145 0.88 3.00 -14.96
C PRO A 145 1.50 3.63 -13.72
N ASP A 146 0.65 4.10 -12.81
CA ASP A 146 1.01 4.61 -11.49
C ASP A 146 0.41 3.72 -10.40
N ASP A 147 1.08 3.62 -9.23
CA ASP A 147 0.57 2.89 -8.08
C ASP A 147 1.18 3.40 -6.75
N GLY A 148 0.69 2.90 -5.61
CA GLY A 148 1.30 3.10 -4.30
C GLY A 148 1.28 4.53 -3.77
N SER A 149 0.21 5.28 -4.00
CA SER A 149 0.09 6.71 -3.66
C SER A 149 -0.01 6.97 -2.16
N GLU A 150 1.07 7.38 -1.48
CA GLU A 150 1.12 7.67 -0.05
C GLU A 150 1.48 9.12 0.23
N TYR A 151 0.76 9.77 1.17
CA TYR A 151 1.09 11.13 1.62
C TYR A 151 2.33 11.16 2.50
N SER A 152 3.14 12.22 2.35
CA SER A 152 4.17 12.55 3.36
C SER A 152 3.54 12.96 4.68
N PRO A 153 4.23 12.76 5.83
CA PRO A 153 3.71 13.14 7.16
C PRO A 153 3.40 14.63 7.32
N ASP A 154 4.04 15.50 6.54
CA ASP A 154 3.79 16.93 6.52
C ASP A 154 2.72 17.37 5.49
N GLY A 155 2.18 16.39 4.72
CA GLY A 155 1.16 16.62 3.70
C GLY A 155 1.65 17.41 2.48
N GLN A 156 2.95 17.61 2.30
CA GLN A 156 3.51 18.42 1.20
C GLN A 156 3.73 17.60 -0.08
N TRP A 157 3.74 16.26 0.03
CA TRP A 157 4.03 15.36 -1.07
C TRP A 157 3.08 14.16 -1.07
N ILE A 158 2.84 13.60 -2.27
CA ILE A 158 2.35 12.25 -2.50
C ILE A 158 3.49 11.48 -3.16
N TYR A 159 3.93 10.39 -2.52
CA TYR A 159 4.90 9.45 -3.06
C TYR A 159 4.15 8.34 -3.78
N PHE A 160 4.68 7.87 -4.91
CA PHE A 160 4.06 6.84 -5.72
C PHE A 160 5.12 6.14 -6.58
N ASN A 161 4.81 5.01 -7.15
CA ASN A 161 5.63 4.42 -8.21
C ASN A 161 4.97 4.61 -9.57
N SER A 162 5.80 4.70 -10.61
CA SER A 162 5.34 4.98 -11.96
C SER A 162 6.28 4.39 -13.00
N GLU A 163 5.70 4.00 -14.13
CA GLU A 163 6.46 3.58 -15.30
C GLU A 163 6.86 4.75 -16.24
N ARG A 164 6.60 6.01 -15.88
CA ARG A 164 6.86 7.18 -16.75
C ARG A 164 8.32 7.39 -17.14
N ALA A 165 9.25 6.82 -16.39
CA ALA A 165 10.68 6.82 -16.72
C ALA A 165 11.18 5.43 -17.16
N ARG A 166 10.28 4.56 -17.60
CA ARG A 166 10.59 3.18 -17.99
C ARG A 166 11.57 3.11 -19.16
N THR A 167 12.49 2.16 -19.07
CA THR A 167 13.36 1.76 -20.18
C THR A 167 12.78 0.58 -20.96
N VAL A 168 11.93 -0.21 -20.27
CA VAL A 168 11.17 -1.34 -20.82
C VAL A 168 9.80 -1.38 -20.12
N PRO A 169 8.76 -2.00 -20.71
CA PRO A 169 7.48 -2.18 -20.02
C PRO A 169 7.65 -2.84 -18.65
N GLY A 170 6.89 -2.40 -17.65
CA GLY A 170 6.95 -2.88 -16.27
C GLY A 170 8.05 -2.24 -15.41
N HIS A 171 8.95 -1.44 -15.98
CA HIS A 171 10.05 -0.82 -15.24
C HIS A 171 9.55 0.37 -14.41
N ALA A 172 8.88 0.09 -13.29
CA ALA A 172 8.41 1.10 -12.35
C ALA A 172 9.56 1.64 -11.48
N GLN A 173 9.53 2.96 -11.23
CA GLN A 173 10.46 3.67 -10.35
C GLN A 173 9.67 4.54 -9.37
N LEU A 174 10.30 4.96 -8.27
CA LEU A 174 9.68 5.81 -7.28
C LEU A 174 9.68 7.29 -7.73
N PHE A 175 8.57 7.93 -7.46
CA PHE A 175 8.33 9.35 -7.72
C PHE A 175 7.66 10.02 -6.51
N ARG A 176 7.64 11.34 -6.51
CA ARG A 176 6.77 12.14 -5.67
C ARG A 176 6.21 13.32 -6.46
N MET A 177 5.07 13.83 -6.03
CA MET A 177 4.43 15.02 -6.60
C MET A 177 3.76 15.84 -5.50
N ARG A 178 3.36 17.08 -5.81
CA ARG A 178 2.52 17.85 -4.89
C ARG A 178 1.12 17.25 -4.76
N PRO A 179 0.38 17.50 -3.66
CA PRO A 179 -0.97 16.96 -3.48
C PRO A 179 -2.00 17.43 -4.52
N ASP A 180 -1.68 18.46 -5.29
CA ASP A 180 -2.48 18.93 -6.44
C ASP A 180 -2.07 18.28 -7.77
N GLY A 181 -1.16 17.29 -7.76
CA GLY A 181 -0.64 16.59 -8.92
C GLY A 181 0.52 17.31 -9.63
N SER A 182 0.90 18.50 -9.19
CA SER A 182 1.96 19.27 -9.86
C SER A 182 3.37 18.82 -9.49
N GLY A 183 4.32 19.08 -10.38
CA GLY A 183 5.75 18.92 -10.14
C GLY A 183 6.20 17.50 -9.82
N PRO A 184 5.89 16.48 -10.64
CA PRO A 184 6.38 15.12 -10.42
C PRO A 184 7.90 15.06 -10.51
N GLU A 185 8.55 14.46 -9.51
CA GLU A 185 9.98 14.29 -9.39
C GLU A 185 10.32 12.80 -9.29
N GLN A 186 11.26 12.33 -10.11
CA GLN A 186 11.79 10.96 -10.03
C GLN A 186 12.77 10.83 -8.87
N LEU A 187 12.64 9.77 -8.06
CA LEU A 187 13.48 9.51 -6.89
C LEU A 187 14.47 8.37 -7.13
N THR A 188 14.05 7.30 -7.80
CA THR A 188 14.93 6.17 -8.12
C THR A 188 15.10 6.00 -9.61
N SER A 189 16.26 5.44 -10.04
CA SER A 189 16.60 5.26 -11.45
C SER A 189 17.52 4.06 -11.69
N ASP A 190 17.40 3.02 -10.86
CA ASP A 190 18.17 1.79 -10.99
C ASP A 190 17.51 0.79 -11.97
N GLU A 191 18.16 -0.34 -12.20
CA GLU A 191 17.67 -1.39 -13.12
C GLU A 191 16.53 -2.24 -12.55
N ARG A 192 16.28 -2.14 -11.24
CA ARG A 192 15.26 -2.91 -10.54
C ARG A 192 13.89 -2.25 -10.68
N VAL A 193 12.85 -2.98 -10.34
CA VAL A 193 11.47 -2.51 -10.43
C VAL A 193 10.98 -2.20 -9.01
N ASN A 194 10.72 -0.92 -8.71
CA ASN A 194 10.51 -0.40 -7.37
C ASN A 194 9.03 -0.02 -7.15
N TRP A 195 8.40 -0.59 -6.08
CA TRP A 195 6.99 -0.49 -5.79
C TRP A 195 6.70 -0.09 -4.34
N PHE A 196 5.55 0.59 -4.13
CA PHE A 196 4.97 0.91 -2.83
C PHE A 196 5.91 1.69 -1.92
N PRO A 197 6.20 2.98 -2.23
CA PRO A 197 7.02 3.82 -1.36
C PRO A 197 6.28 4.20 -0.09
N HIS A 198 6.81 3.83 1.08
CA HIS A 198 6.28 4.16 2.41
C HIS A 198 7.20 5.12 3.13
N VAL A 199 6.65 6.28 3.50
CA VAL A 199 7.41 7.37 4.12
C VAL A 199 7.56 7.12 5.62
N SER A 200 8.78 7.29 6.16
CA SER A 200 8.98 7.23 7.61
C SER A 200 8.21 8.35 8.34
N PRO A 201 7.80 8.14 9.61
CA PRO A 201 7.01 9.13 10.36
C PRO A 201 7.66 10.50 10.52
N ASP A 202 8.98 10.57 10.45
CA ASP A 202 9.75 11.83 10.46
C ASP A 202 9.94 12.46 9.08
N GLY A 203 9.43 11.79 8.03
CA GLY A 203 9.53 12.24 6.64
C GLY A 203 10.92 12.12 6.01
N SER A 204 11.90 11.50 6.68
CA SER A 204 13.30 11.51 6.23
C SER A 204 13.67 10.37 5.31
N ARG A 205 12.90 9.28 5.29
CA ARG A 205 13.22 8.03 4.58
C ARG A 205 12.02 7.43 3.88
N LEU A 206 12.32 6.59 2.89
CA LEU A 206 11.35 5.71 2.22
C LEU A 206 11.74 4.26 2.44
N ALA A 207 10.76 3.42 2.73
CA ALA A 207 10.84 1.96 2.61
C ALA A 207 10.01 1.52 1.41
N TYR A 208 10.46 0.53 0.66
CA TYR A 208 9.77 0.06 -0.52
C TYR A 208 10.15 -1.38 -0.89
N VAL A 209 9.34 -2.02 -1.72
CA VAL A 209 9.62 -3.33 -2.29
C VAL A 209 10.32 -3.16 -3.64
N SER A 210 11.41 -3.90 -3.85
CA SER A 210 12.22 -3.85 -5.07
C SER A 210 12.32 -5.23 -5.70
N PHE A 211 11.71 -5.35 -6.88
CA PHE A 211 11.70 -6.59 -7.66
C PHE A 211 12.94 -6.73 -8.54
N PRO A 212 13.30 -7.96 -8.96
CA PRO A 212 14.34 -8.17 -9.96
C PRO A 212 14.08 -7.41 -11.26
N PRO A 213 15.13 -7.01 -11.99
CA PRO A 213 14.99 -6.40 -13.31
C PRO A 213 14.13 -7.25 -14.25
N GLY A 214 13.26 -6.61 -15.05
CA GLY A 214 12.37 -7.27 -15.99
C GLY A 214 11.12 -7.89 -15.38
N THR A 215 10.83 -7.62 -14.10
CA THR A 215 9.53 -7.96 -13.52
C THR A 215 8.48 -6.99 -14.05
N GLU A 216 7.34 -7.51 -14.50
CA GLU A 216 6.17 -6.71 -14.89
C GLU A 216 5.17 -6.69 -13.72
N GLY A 217 4.70 -5.48 -13.35
CA GLY A 217 3.82 -5.29 -12.20
C GLY A 217 4.48 -5.66 -10.87
N HIS A 218 3.66 -6.11 -9.94
CA HIS A 218 4.08 -6.47 -8.57
C HIS A 218 3.57 -7.87 -8.17
N PRO A 219 3.95 -8.94 -8.92
CA PRO A 219 3.44 -10.29 -8.66
C PRO A 219 3.87 -10.83 -7.29
N ALA A 220 3.08 -11.76 -6.74
CA ALA A 220 3.49 -12.58 -5.60
C ALA A 220 4.61 -13.58 -5.99
N ASP A 221 5.16 -14.26 -4.99
CA ASP A 221 6.12 -15.37 -5.14
C ASP A 221 7.40 -14.99 -5.93
N LYS A 222 7.96 -13.86 -5.59
CA LYS A 222 9.23 -13.36 -6.14
C LYS A 222 10.27 -13.18 -5.05
N ASP A 223 11.54 -13.42 -5.41
CA ASP A 223 12.66 -12.93 -4.62
C ASP A 223 12.71 -11.41 -4.71
N VAL A 224 12.30 -10.71 -3.66
CA VAL A 224 12.31 -9.26 -3.59
C VAL A 224 13.24 -8.75 -2.50
N ASP A 225 13.69 -7.53 -2.66
CA ASP A 225 14.43 -6.82 -1.61
C ASP A 225 13.50 -5.76 -0.99
N VAL A 226 13.36 -5.78 0.34
CA VAL A 226 12.85 -4.63 1.09
C VAL A 226 13.99 -3.63 1.18
N ARG A 227 13.80 -2.44 0.64
CA ARG A 227 14.83 -1.40 0.53
C ARG A 227 14.48 -0.15 1.30
N LEU A 228 15.52 0.59 1.64
CA LEU A 228 15.45 1.93 2.21
C LEU A 228 16.23 2.91 1.33
N CYS A 229 15.70 4.14 1.25
CA CYS A 229 16.47 5.30 0.77
C CYS A 229 16.09 6.54 1.61
N ASP A 230 16.83 7.61 1.42
CA ASP A 230 16.44 8.92 1.93
C ASP A 230 15.23 9.45 1.13
N ALA A 231 14.47 10.40 1.68
CA ALA A 231 13.22 10.88 1.06
C ALA A 231 13.42 11.60 -0.29
N ASP A 232 14.66 11.91 -0.65
CA ASP A 232 15.05 12.43 -1.96
C ASP A 232 15.50 11.34 -2.95
N GLY A 233 15.41 10.07 -2.57
CA GLY A 233 15.80 8.90 -3.36
C GLY A 233 17.29 8.54 -3.26
N SER A 234 18.10 9.29 -2.54
CA SER A 234 19.52 8.98 -2.33
C SER A 234 19.73 7.89 -1.26
N GLY A 235 20.95 7.40 -1.13
CA GLY A 235 21.31 6.49 -0.03
C GLY A 235 20.63 5.13 -0.08
N ILE A 236 20.27 4.61 -1.25
CA ILE A 236 19.60 3.30 -1.42
C ILE A 236 20.42 2.19 -0.77
N ARG A 237 19.74 1.36 0.05
CA ARG A 237 20.33 0.17 0.67
C ARG A 237 19.28 -0.93 0.87
N ASP A 238 19.72 -2.17 0.79
CA ASP A 238 18.88 -3.33 1.07
C ASP A 238 18.76 -3.50 2.59
N LEU A 239 17.52 -3.74 3.06
CA LEU A 239 17.19 -4.02 4.45
C LEU A 239 17.02 -5.52 4.68
N ALA A 240 16.25 -6.17 3.82
CA ALA A 240 15.99 -7.60 3.86
C ALA A 240 15.77 -8.15 2.45
N ARG A 241 16.08 -9.43 2.25
CA ARG A 241 15.70 -10.18 1.06
C ARG A 241 14.72 -11.26 1.47
N VAL A 242 13.60 -11.34 0.80
CA VAL A 242 12.47 -12.21 1.14
C VAL A 242 11.87 -12.85 -0.11
N LEU A 243 11.24 -13.99 0.04
CA LEU A 243 10.28 -14.48 -0.94
C LEU A 243 8.96 -13.74 -0.67
N GLY A 244 8.48 -12.95 -1.62
CA GLY A 244 7.36 -12.04 -1.38
C GLY A 244 6.82 -11.42 -2.65
N GLY A 245 6.69 -10.12 -2.65
CA GLY A 245 6.09 -9.32 -3.73
C GLY A 245 4.76 -8.75 -3.31
N GLN A 246 3.69 -9.05 -4.06
CA GLN A 246 2.33 -8.70 -3.66
C GLN A 246 2.05 -9.17 -2.23
N GLY A 247 1.52 -8.31 -1.36
CA GLY A 247 1.22 -8.60 0.03
C GLY A 247 2.39 -8.41 1.02
N THR A 248 3.63 -8.34 0.55
CA THR A 248 4.80 -8.15 1.42
C THR A 248 4.73 -6.84 2.18
N MET A 249 4.43 -5.72 1.49
CA MET A 249 4.45 -4.39 2.04
C MET A 249 3.66 -3.43 1.14
N ASN A 250 2.34 -3.66 0.99
CA ASN A 250 1.47 -2.85 0.12
C ASN A 250 0.96 -1.58 0.79
N VAL A 251 1.05 -1.50 2.11
CA VAL A 251 0.52 -0.41 2.94
C VAL A 251 1.59 0.16 3.85
N HIS A 252 1.31 1.29 4.47
CA HIS A 252 2.23 1.97 5.38
C HIS A 252 2.77 1.05 6.48
N SER A 253 4.04 0.69 6.39
CA SER A 253 4.65 -0.41 7.17
C SER A 253 5.62 0.07 8.25
N TRP A 254 5.79 1.38 8.44
CA TRP A 254 6.64 1.94 9.49
C TRP A 254 5.97 1.92 10.86
N SER A 255 6.74 1.57 11.91
CA SER A 255 6.32 1.81 13.29
C SER A 255 6.23 3.32 13.56
N PRO A 256 5.32 3.78 14.45
CA PRO A 256 5.13 5.21 14.74
C PRO A 256 6.39 5.93 15.25
N ASP A 257 7.32 5.19 15.86
CA ASP A 257 8.61 5.73 16.33
C ASP A 257 9.70 5.75 15.23
N GLY A 258 9.39 5.29 14.00
CA GLY A 258 10.29 5.27 12.86
C GLY A 258 11.47 4.30 12.98
N ARG A 259 11.44 3.35 13.93
CA ARG A 259 12.57 2.45 14.20
C ARG A 259 12.42 1.07 13.60
N SER A 260 11.22 0.69 13.22
CA SER A 260 10.90 -0.63 12.69
C SER A 260 10.03 -0.55 11.45
N ILE A 261 10.15 -1.57 10.60
CA ILE A 261 9.30 -1.80 9.45
C ILE A 261 8.71 -3.20 9.61
N ALA A 262 7.41 -3.34 9.37
CA ALA A 262 6.75 -4.63 9.28
C ALA A 262 6.63 -5.06 7.83
N TYR A 263 6.90 -6.32 7.53
CA TYR A 263 6.73 -6.92 6.22
C TYR A 263 6.38 -8.39 6.34
N VAL A 264 5.84 -8.97 5.29
CA VAL A 264 5.56 -10.41 5.19
C VAL A 264 6.58 -11.07 4.28
N ASP A 265 7.06 -12.24 4.73
CA ASP A 265 7.91 -13.17 4.00
C ASP A 265 7.14 -14.48 3.82
N TYR A 266 7.17 -15.07 2.63
CA TYR A 266 6.49 -16.32 2.27
C TYR A 266 7.50 -17.46 2.07
N PRO A 267 8.22 -17.91 3.11
CA PRO A 267 9.24 -18.93 2.94
C PRO A 267 8.63 -20.25 2.46
N VAL A 268 9.11 -20.75 1.31
CA VAL A 268 8.74 -22.07 0.82
C VAL A 268 9.44 -23.12 1.68
N THR A 269 8.67 -24.00 2.30
CA THR A 269 9.24 -25.15 3.01
C THR A 269 9.68 -26.22 2.03
N SER A 270 10.65 -27.06 2.40
CA SER A 270 11.15 -28.13 1.52
C SER A 270 10.10 -29.18 1.12
N GLU A 271 8.90 -29.14 1.70
CA GLU A 271 7.78 -29.99 1.38
C GLU A 271 6.94 -29.45 0.20
N ASP A 272 6.99 -28.15 -0.07
CA ASP A 272 6.26 -27.48 -1.15
C ASP A 272 7.03 -27.49 -2.49
N ALA A 273 8.29 -27.94 -2.48
CA ALA A 273 9.17 -27.96 -3.65
C ALA A 273 9.21 -29.31 -4.39
N SER A 274 8.23 -30.21 -4.16
CA SER A 274 8.18 -31.56 -4.75
C SER A 274 7.06 -31.74 -5.78
#